data_700c7aad66e6ebe3e0257a2f2d22da62
#
_entry.id   700c7aad66e6ebe3e0257a2f2d22da62
#
_cell.length_a   1.000
_cell.length_b   1.000
_cell.length_c   1.000
_cell.angle_alpha   90.00
_cell.angle_beta   90.00
_cell.angle_gamma   90.00
#
_symmetry.space_group_name_H-M   'P 1'
#
loop_
_entity.id
_entity.type
_entity.pdbx_description
1 polymer ?
#
loop_
_entity_poly.entity_id
_entity_poly.type
_entity_poly.pdbx_seq_one_letter_code
_entity_poly.pdbx_strand_id
1 'polypeptide(L)'
;NIKTIGPGWPRGDGYIAGIAIAVDGWKGYFPIRHEGGGNFDEKIVKRQVKKIMELPCDKIFHNASYDVGWLRWWGVEIKGKIIDTLIAAPLIDENRFRYSLNELGKDYLKDTKSEGLLYEAAKEWGVDAKAEMWKLPPMYVGPYAEQDADLTLRLWQFFKVELIKQELSSIFDLETRLF
;
A
#
# COMPACT_ATOMS: atom_id res chain seq x y z
N ASN A 1 -0.97 2.75 -0.34
CA ASN A 1 -0.49 2.03 0.84
C ASN A 1 -0.83 2.80 2.11
N ILE A 2 -1.40 2.14 3.10
CA ILE A 2 -1.88 2.74 4.35
C ILE A 2 -1.03 2.26 5.52
N LYS A 3 -0.55 3.19 6.32
CA LYS A 3 0.10 2.92 7.61
C LYS A 3 -0.91 3.18 8.72
N THR A 4 -1.00 2.26 9.66
CA THR A 4 -2.07 2.25 10.67
C THR A 4 -1.56 2.09 12.08
N ILE A 5 -2.44 2.37 13.02
CA ILE A 5 -2.28 2.16 14.45
C ILE A 5 -3.39 1.17 14.87
N GLY A 6 -3.00 0.13 15.60
CA GLY A 6 -3.95 -0.84 16.14
C GLY A 6 -4.15 -2.09 15.29
N PRO A 7 -4.92 -3.06 15.79
CA PRO A 7 -4.95 -4.44 15.28
C PRO A 7 -5.76 -4.64 14.01
N GLY A 8 -6.56 -3.69 13.59
CA GLY A 8 -7.23 -3.81 12.30
C GLY A 8 -8.60 -3.14 12.21
N TRP A 9 -8.94 -2.77 11.00
CA TRP A 9 -10.19 -2.10 10.64
C TRP A 9 -11.48 -2.90 10.96
N PRO A 10 -11.51 -4.26 10.89
CA PRO A 10 -12.75 -4.98 11.16
C PRO A 10 -13.26 -4.82 12.59
N ARG A 11 -12.36 -4.55 13.52
CA ARG A 11 -12.72 -4.32 14.93
C ARG A 11 -12.97 -2.86 15.26
N GLY A 12 -12.62 -1.95 14.34
CA GLY A 12 -12.62 -0.52 14.63
C GLY A 12 -11.54 -0.10 15.64
N ASP A 13 -10.56 -0.98 15.88
CA ASP A 13 -9.48 -0.74 16.84
C ASP A 13 -8.28 -0.15 16.08
N GLY A 14 -8.10 1.14 16.22
CA GLY A 14 -7.01 1.86 15.59
C GLY A 14 -7.45 2.86 14.53
N TYR A 15 -6.50 3.41 13.81
CA TYR A 15 -6.71 4.43 12.78
C TYR A 15 -5.56 4.50 11.80
N ILE A 16 -5.77 5.25 10.73
CA ILE A 16 -4.77 5.50 9.71
C ILE A 16 -3.74 6.49 10.26
N ALA A 17 -2.47 6.09 10.27
CA ALA A 17 -1.35 6.96 10.64
C ALA A 17 -0.87 7.81 9.46
N GLY A 18 -0.95 7.26 8.24
CA GLY A 18 -0.59 7.95 7.01
C GLY A 18 -0.90 7.14 5.77
N ILE A 19 -0.89 7.80 4.62
CA ILE A 19 -1.25 7.23 3.32
C ILE A 19 -0.16 7.55 2.31
N ALA A 20 0.38 6.54 1.64
CA ALA A 20 1.29 6.70 0.52
C ALA A 20 0.56 6.46 -0.80
N ILE A 21 0.80 7.33 -1.77
CA ILE A 21 0.22 7.28 -3.11
C ILE A 21 1.37 7.39 -4.11
N ALA A 22 1.30 6.58 -5.17
CA ALA A 22 2.19 6.67 -6.32
C ALA A 22 1.38 6.72 -7.62
N VAL A 23 1.85 7.52 -8.53
CA VAL A 23 1.43 7.58 -9.94
C VAL A 23 2.68 7.65 -10.81
N ASP A 24 2.54 7.51 -12.12
CA ASP A 24 3.70 7.63 -13.01
C ASP A 24 4.46 8.95 -12.78
N GLY A 25 5.75 8.81 -12.46
CA GLY A 25 6.65 9.94 -12.24
C GLY A 25 6.49 10.67 -10.91
N TRP A 26 5.60 10.24 -10.02
CA TRP A 26 5.43 10.89 -8.73
C TRP A 26 4.98 9.91 -7.63
N LYS A 27 5.47 10.13 -6.42
CA LYS A 27 5.02 9.46 -5.19
C LYS A 27 5.07 10.42 -4.02
N GLY A 28 4.22 10.18 -3.02
CA GLY A 28 4.18 11.00 -1.82
C GLY A 28 3.53 10.28 -0.64
N TYR A 29 3.94 10.64 0.55
CA TYR A 29 3.40 10.19 1.81
C TYR A 29 2.67 11.33 2.54
N PHE A 30 1.48 11.06 3.03
CA PHE A 30 0.62 12.00 3.75
C PHE A 30 0.44 11.51 5.18
N PRO A 31 1.30 11.90 6.13
CA PRO A 31 1.16 11.57 7.54
C PRO A 31 -0.01 12.36 8.15
N ILE A 32 -0.83 11.71 8.98
CA ILE A 32 -1.97 12.35 9.64
C ILE A 32 -2.04 12.10 11.13
N ARG A 33 -1.46 10.99 11.63
CA ARG A 33 -1.52 10.62 13.04
C ARG A 33 -0.25 9.92 13.54
N HIS A 34 0.92 10.46 13.23
CA HIS A 34 2.17 10.02 13.83
C HIS A 34 2.37 10.71 15.19
N GLU A 35 2.80 9.95 16.19
CA GLU A 35 3.16 10.53 17.51
C GLU A 35 4.40 11.42 17.44
N GLY A 36 5.34 11.12 16.55
CA GLY A 36 6.55 11.89 16.32
C GLY A 36 6.32 13.28 15.73
N GLY A 37 5.07 13.70 15.51
CA GLY A 37 4.71 15.01 14.94
C GLY A 37 4.80 15.04 13.41
N GLY A 38 4.82 16.25 12.82
CA GLY A 38 4.96 16.44 11.37
C GLY A 38 3.74 16.00 10.56
N ASN A 39 2.55 15.91 11.17
CA ASN A 39 1.32 15.51 10.53
C ASN A 39 0.67 16.65 9.74
N PHE A 40 0.04 16.29 8.63
CA PHE A 40 -0.90 17.18 7.94
C PHE A 40 -2.26 17.20 8.66
N ASP A 41 -3.08 18.21 8.38
CA ASP A 41 -4.46 18.25 8.83
C ASP A 41 -5.24 17.07 8.23
N GLU A 42 -5.76 16.20 9.10
CA GLU A 42 -6.46 14.98 8.71
C GLU A 42 -7.70 15.25 7.84
N LYS A 43 -8.44 16.33 8.11
CA LYS A 43 -9.64 16.67 7.34
C LYS A 43 -9.28 17.07 5.92
N ILE A 44 -8.16 17.78 5.76
CA ILE A 44 -7.66 18.20 4.44
C ILE A 44 -7.20 16.95 3.67
N VAL A 45 -6.38 16.10 4.29
CA VAL A 45 -5.89 14.86 3.66
C VAL A 45 -7.07 13.95 3.29
N LYS A 46 -8.01 13.73 4.20
CA LYS A 46 -9.20 12.91 3.95
C LYS A 46 -9.99 13.40 2.73
N ARG A 47 -10.21 14.72 2.66
CA ARG A 47 -10.93 15.33 1.52
C ARG A 47 -10.19 15.12 0.20
N GLN A 48 -8.86 15.22 0.17
CA GLN A 48 -8.09 14.98 -1.05
C GLN A 48 -8.06 13.50 -1.44
N VAL A 49 -7.83 12.61 -0.47
CA VAL A 49 -7.89 11.16 -0.70
C VAL A 49 -9.27 10.74 -1.23
N LYS A 50 -10.35 11.28 -0.67
CA LYS A 50 -11.70 11.03 -1.16
C LYS A 50 -11.84 11.41 -2.64
N LYS A 51 -11.39 12.60 -3.04
CA LYS A 51 -11.41 13.03 -4.44
C LYS A 51 -10.61 12.10 -5.35
N ILE A 52 -9.43 11.65 -4.91
CA ILE A 52 -8.59 10.72 -5.69
C ILE A 52 -9.29 9.36 -5.82
N MET A 53 -9.87 8.84 -4.75
CA MET A 53 -10.56 7.54 -4.77
C MET A 53 -11.87 7.57 -5.57
N GLU A 54 -12.51 8.73 -5.72
CA GLU A 54 -13.69 8.93 -6.55
C GLU A 54 -13.40 8.99 -8.06
N LEU A 55 -12.14 9.15 -8.47
CA LEU A 55 -11.77 9.10 -9.89
C LEU A 55 -12.10 7.73 -10.51
N PRO A 56 -12.51 7.67 -11.78
CA PRO A 56 -12.89 6.40 -12.43
C PRO A 56 -11.69 5.50 -12.80
N CYS A 57 -10.46 5.95 -12.57
CA CYS A 57 -9.27 5.16 -12.87
C CYS A 57 -9.10 3.97 -11.91
N ASP A 58 -8.33 2.97 -12.34
CA ASP A 58 -7.98 1.81 -11.52
C ASP A 58 -7.19 2.22 -10.28
N LYS A 59 -7.43 1.53 -9.17
CA LYS A 59 -6.70 1.69 -7.91
C LYS A 59 -5.93 0.42 -7.62
N ILE A 60 -4.63 0.53 -7.51
CA ILE A 60 -3.70 -0.59 -7.39
C ILE A 60 -3.22 -0.70 -5.94
N PHE A 61 -3.33 -1.90 -5.39
CA PHE A 61 -2.94 -2.23 -4.03
C PHE A 61 -2.07 -3.49 -4.02
N HIS A 62 -1.42 -3.72 -2.90
CA HIS A 62 -0.85 -5.01 -2.53
C HIS A 62 -1.45 -5.45 -1.20
N ASN A 63 -2.28 -6.49 -1.20
CA ASN A 63 -3.22 -6.84 -0.14
C ASN A 63 -4.37 -5.81 -0.01
N ALA A 64 -5.14 -5.68 -1.09
CA ALA A 64 -6.20 -4.67 -1.22
C ALA A 64 -7.23 -4.74 -0.09
N SER A 65 -7.55 -5.92 0.43
CA SER A 65 -8.51 -6.08 1.52
C SER A 65 -8.14 -5.25 2.76
N TYR A 66 -6.85 -5.11 3.03
CA TYR A 66 -6.37 -4.29 4.14
C TYR A 66 -6.55 -2.78 3.88
N ASP A 67 -6.00 -2.27 2.77
CA ASP A 67 -6.05 -0.84 2.46
C ASP A 67 -7.49 -0.37 2.16
N VAL A 68 -8.24 -1.14 1.37
CA VAL A 68 -9.65 -0.87 1.04
C VAL A 68 -10.52 -0.88 2.29
N GLY A 69 -10.30 -1.86 3.18
CA GLY A 69 -11.01 -1.94 4.45
C GLY A 69 -10.81 -0.69 5.30
N TRP A 70 -9.58 -0.23 5.46
CA TRP A 70 -9.27 1.00 6.19
C TRP A 70 -9.84 2.26 5.54
N LEU A 71 -9.81 2.37 4.20
CA LEU A 71 -10.41 3.48 3.47
C LEU A 71 -11.93 3.53 3.69
N ARG A 72 -12.61 2.40 3.55
CA ARG A 72 -14.06 2.30 3.80
C ARG A 72 -14.43 2.61 5.25
N TRP A 73 -13.65 2.06 6.20
CA TRP A 73 -13.81 2.37 7.63
C TRP A 73 -13.63 3.87 7.91
N TRP A 74 -12.70 4.52 7.21
CA TRP A 74 -12.48 5.97 7.29
C TRP A 74 -13.56 6.79 6.55
N GLY A 75 -14.54 6.16 5.92
CA GLY A 75 -15.62 6.81 5.19
C GLY A 75 -15.22 7.30 3.80
N VAL A 76 -14.27 6.62 3.16
CA VAL A 76 -13.82 6.89 1.79
C VAL A 76 -14.30 5.76 0.88
N GLU A 77 -15.17 6.10 -0.08
CA GLU A 77 -15.58 5.19 -1.15
C GLU A 77 -14.54 5.15 -2.26
N ILE A 78 -14.41 4.00 -2.92
CA ILE A 78 -13.47 3.78 -4.00
C ILE A 78 -14.26 3.51 -5.27
N LYS A 79 -14.04 4.35 -6.30
CA LYS A 79 -14.56 4.15 -7.65
C LYS A 79 -13.47 3.63 -8.59
N GLY A 80 -13.89 3.04 -9.68
CA GLY A 80 -12.99 2.35 -10.61
C GLY A 80 -12.70 0.91 -10.17
N LYS A 81 -11.86 0.24 -10.94
CA LYS A 81 -11.47 -1.14 -10.64
C LYS A 81 -10.44 -1.17 -9.51
N ILE A 82 -10.64 -2.07 -8.56
CA ILE A 82 -9.65 -2.38 -7.53
C ILE A 82 -8.76 -3.50 -8.06
N ILE A 83 -7.47 -3.24 -8.09
CA ILE A 83 -6.42 -4.16 -8.55
C ILE A 83 -5.61 -4.59 -7.33
N ASP A 84 -5.44 -5.89 -7.15
CA ASP A 84 -4.58 -6.43 -6.09
C ASP A 84 -3.42 -7.23 -6.68
N THR A 85 -2.21 -6.73 -6.51
CA THR A 85 -1.00 -7.44 -6.97
C THR A 85 -0.73 -8.70 -6.18
N LEU A 86 -1.29 -8.85 -4.96
CA LEU A 86 -1.22 -10.08 -4.17
C LEU A 86 -2.11 -11.20 -4.75
N ILE A 87 -3.16 -10.85 -5.50
CA ILE A 87 -3.97 -11.81 -6.27
C ILE A 87 -3.30 -12.12 -7.61
N ALA A 88 -2.74 -11.13 -8.29
CA ALA A 88 -2.09 -11.32 -9.59
C ALA A 88 -0.85 -12.22 -9.49
N ALA A 89 -0.03 -12.06 -8.46
CA ALA A 89 1.23 -12.77 -8.33
C ALA A 89 1.11 -14.31 -8.30
N PRO A 90 0.22 -14.93 -7.50
CA PRO A 90 0.05 -16.38 -7.50
C PRO A 90 -0.59 -16.94 -8.79
N LEU A 91 -1.36 -16.14 -9.52
CA LEU A 91 -1.86 -16.55 -10.84
C LEU A 91 -0.72 -16.68 -11.86
N ILE A 92 0.28 -15.79 -11.78
CA ILE A 92 1.43 -15.77 -12.69
C ILE A 92 2.42 -16.90 -12.34
N ASP A 93 2.66 -17.13 -11.06
CA ASP A 93 3.58 -18.16 -10.57
C ASP A 93 3.06 -18.74 -9.25
N GLU A 94 2.37 -19.86 -9.32
CA GLU A 94 1.79 -20.59 -8.18
C GLU A 94 2.82 -21.34 -7.33
N ASN A 95 4.05 -21.52 -7.84
CA ASN A 95 5.08 -22.32 -7.18
C ASN A 95 5.91 -21.51 -6.17
N ARG A 96 5.58 -20.26 -5.97
CA ARG A 96 6.29 -19.40 -5.01
C ARG A 96 5.82 -19.70 -3.58
N PHE A 97 6.77 -19.71 -2.64
CA PHE A 97 6.46 -19.85 -1.21
C PHE A 97 5.97 -18.54 -0.57
N ARG A 98 6.30 -17.39 -1.17
CA ARG A 98 6.00 -16.08 -0.60
C ARG A 98 5.68 -15.07 -1.69
N TYR A 99 4.69 -14.24 -1.40
CA TYR A 99 4.20 -13.18 -2.28
C TYR A 99 4.28 -11.80 -1.61
N SER A 100 5.23 -11.61 -0.68
CA SER A 100 5.43 -10.29 -0.07
C SER A 100 5.91 -9.28 -1.11
N LEU A 101 5.53 -8.02 -0.91
CA LEU A 101 5.88 -6.94 -1.83
C LEU A 101 7.40 -6.84 -2.06
N ASN A 102 8.18 -7.06 -0.99
CA ASN A 102 9.64 -7.01 -1.05
C ASN A 102 10.24 -8.14 -1.91
N GLU A 103 9.75 -9.37 -1.75
CA GLU A 103 10.22 -10.51 -2.54
C GLU A 103 9.81 -10.42 -4.00
N LEU A 104 8.57 -9.99 -4.26
CA LEU A 104 8.10 -9.76 -5.62
C LEU A 104 8.90 -8.65 -6.33
N GLY A 105 9.17 -7.54 -5.63
CA GLY A 105 10.00 -6.46 -6.16
C GLY A 105 11.41 -6.91 -6.49
N LYS A 106 12.05 -7.66 -5.59
CA LYS A 106 13.39 -8.22 -5.79
C LYS A 106 13.43 -9.13 -7.02
N ASP A 107 12.47 -10.04 -7.14
CA ASP A 107 12.54 -11.08 -8.17
C ASP A 107 12.12 -10.56 -9.56
N TYR A 108 11.04 -9.80 -9.64
CA TYR A 108 10.50 -9.34 -10.91
C TYR A 108 11.06 -7.99 -11.39
N LEU A 109 11.39 -7.08 -10.45
CA LEU A 109 11.85 -5.72 -10.80
C LEU A 109 13.32 -5.49 -10.51
N LYS A 110 14.02 -6.47 -9.88
CA LYS A 110 15.41 -6.34 -9.40
C LYS A 110 15.58 -5.15 -8.46
N ASP A 111 14.52 -4.80 -7.76
CA ASP A 111 14.48 -3.68 -6.82
C ASP A 111 14.29 -4.20 -5.40
N THR A 112 15.12 -3.70 -4.49
CA THR A 112 15.06 -4.04 -3.07
C THR A 112 14.70 -2.80 -2.28
N LYS A 113 13.80 -2.95 -1.31
CA LYS A 113 13.43 -1.85 -0.43
C LYS A 113 14.63 -1.37 0.38
N SER A 114 14.80 -0.05 0.42
CA SER A 114 15.69 0.59 1.37
C SER A 114 14.97 0.74 2.70
N GLU A 115 15.11 -0.24 3.58
CA GLU A 115 14.49 -0.25 4.91
C GLU A 115 15.44 0.28 6.01
N GLY A 116 16.70 0.55 5.68
CA GLY A 116 17.76 0.90 6.64
C GLY A 116 17.36 2.07 7.54
N LEU A 117 16.93 3.17 6.94
CA LEU A 117 16.55 4.39 7.67
C LEU A 117 15.40 4.14 8.67
N LEU A 118 14.40 3.33 8.27
CA LEU A 118 13.28 2.97 9.15
C LEU A 118 13.76 2.13 10.34
N TYR A 119 14.60 1.11 10.09
CA TYR A 119 15.09 0.23 11.16
C TYR A 119 16.08 0.95 12.10
N GLU A 120 16.93 1.81 11.58
CA GLU A 120 17.83 2.64 12.41
C GLU A 120 17.02 3.57 13.33
N ALA A 121 16.04 4.27 12.79
CA ALA A 121 15.15 5.12 13.57
C ALA A 121 14.37 4.30 14.63
N ALA A 122 13.81 3.15 14.25
CA ALA A 122 13.08 2.30 15.18
C ALA A 122 13.95 1.83 16.35
N LYS A 123 15.20 1.46 16.07
CA LYS A 123 16.18 1.09 17.10
C LYS A 123 16.50 2.25 18.04
N GLU A 124 16.67 3.45 17.50
CA GLU A 124 16.96 4.65 18.27
C GLU A 124 15.78 5.07 19.17
N TRP A 125 14.55 4.92 18.67
CA TRP A 125 13.32 5.19 19.42
C TRP A 125 12.87 4.02 20.35
N GLY A 126 13.51 2.87 20.25
CA GLY A 126 13.15 1.69 21.06
C GLY A 126 11.77 1.11 20.71
N VAL A 127 11.38 1.15 19.45
CA VAL A 127 10.08 0.68 18.93
C VAL A 127 10.25 -0.39 17.88
N ASP A 128 9.20 -1.17 17.62
CA ASP A 128 9.18 -2.12 16.50
C ASP A 128 8.97 -1.38 15.17
N ALA A 129 9.89 -1.59 14.22
CA ALA A 129 9.90 -0.89 12.94
C ALA A 129 8.63 -1.13 12.08
N LYS A 130 7.98 -2.28 12.22
CA LYS A 130 6.79 -2.65 11.44
C LYS A 130 5.49 -2.47 12.21
N ALA A 131 5.45 -2.91 13.46
CA ALA A 131 4.25 -2.86 14.27
C ALA A 131 3.99 -1.47 14.88
N GLU A 132 5.05 -0.67 15.08
CA GLU A 132 4.97 0.60 15.80
C GLU A 132 5.50 1.80 15.01
N MET A 133 5.58 1.70 13.67
CA MET A 133 6.08 2.80 12.84
C MET A 133 5.31 4.13 12.99
N TRP A 134 4.08 4.07 13.47
CA TRP A 134 3.25 5.25 13.78
C TRP A 134 3.78 6.09 14.94
N LYS A 135 4.65 5.52 15.78
CA LYS A 135 5.34 6.26 16.85
C LYS A 135 6.51 7.10 16.33
N LEU A 136 7.06 6.71 15.17
CA LEU A 136 8.19 7.42 14.57
C LEU A 136 7.76 8.71 13.88
N PRO A 137 8.65 9.72 13.80
CA PRO A 137 8.46 10.87 12.93
C PRO A 137 8.25 10.44 11.45
N PRO A 138 7.35 11.11 10.72
CA PRO A 138 7.05 10.75 9.31
C PRO A 138 8.25 10.78 8.37
N MET A 139 9.27 11.56 8.68
CA MET A 139 10.48 11.64 7.86
C MET A 139 11.23 10.30 7.73
N TYR A 140 11.07 9.40 8.69
CA TYR A 140 11.65 8.05 8.64
C TYR A 140 10.72 7.01 8.00
N VAL A 141 9.41 7.22 8.12
CA VAL A 141 8.38 6.32 7.59
C VAL A 141 8.03 6.65 6.15
N GLY A 142 8.05 7.92 5.77
CA GLY A 142 7.65 8.42 4.45
C GLY A 142 8.38 7.74 3.30
N PRO A 143 9.71 7.76 3.25
CA PRO A 143 10.47 7.11 2.17
C PRO A 143 10.15 5.62 2.01
N TYR A 144 9.98 4.90 3.11
CA TYR A 144 9.56 3.50 3.11
C TYR A 144 8.15 3.31 2.54
N ALA A 145 7.18 4.13 3.00
CA ALA A 145 5.80 4.04 2.54
C ALA A 145 5.64 4.45 1.06
N GLU A 146 6.37 5.46 0.62
CA GLU A 146 6.41 5.90 -0.79
C GLU A 146 7.01 4.83 -1.69
N GLN A 147 8.05 4.15 -1.25
CA GLN A 147 8.64 3.04 -1.98
C GLN A 147 7.67 1.85 -2.09
N ASP A 148 6.91 1.54 -1.03
CA ASP A 148 5.86 0.52 -1.08
C ASP A 148 4.81 0.82 -2.14
N ALA A 149 4.35 2.07 -2.23
CA ALA A 149 3.36 2.48 -3.21
C ALA A 149 3.91 2.44 -4.65
N ASP A 150 5.12 2.94 -4.86
CA ASP A 150 5.82 2.92 -6.16
C ASP A 150 6.07 1.48 -6.64
N LEU A 151 6.56 0.64 -5.76
CA LEU A 151 6.84 -0.77 -6.06
C LEU A 151 5.56 -1.52 -6.44
N THR A 152 4.46 -1.26 -5.75
CA THR A 152 3.14 -1.84 -6.06
C THR A 152 2.67 -1.43 -7.45
N LEU A 153 2.82 -0.16 -7.84
CA LEU A 153 2.46 0.34 -9.16
C LEU A 153 3.30 -0.34 -10.25
N ARG A 154 4.62 -0.40 -10.07
CA ARG A 154 5.55 -1.01 -11.04
C ARG A 154 5.35 -2.52 -11.16
N LEU A 155 5.05 -3.22 -10.08
CA LEU A 155 4.68 -4.63 -10.11
C LEU A 155 3.40 -4.85 -10.93
N TRP A 156 2.39 -4.01 -10.76
CA TRP A 156 1.18 -4.11 -11.59
C TRP A 156 1.47 -3.89 -13.07
N GLN A 157 2.30 -2.91 -13.42
CA GLN A 157 2.71 -2.69 -14.81
C GLN A 157 3.35 -3.94 -15.42
N PHE A 158 4.19 -4.64 -14.66
CA PHE A 158 4.78 -5.92 -15.07
C PHE A 158 3.74 -7.05 -15.12
N PHE A 159 2.96 -7.23 -14.07
CA PHE A 159 1.98 -8.33 -13.97
C PHE A 159 0.88 -8.24 -15.02
N LYS A 160 0.44 -7.04 -15.36
CA LYS A 160 -0.55 -6.83 -16.41
C LYS A 160 -0.11 -7.43 -17.74
N VAL A 161 1.17 -7.29 -18.10
CA VAL A 161 1.75 -7.87 -19.32
C VAL A 161 1.83 -9.39 -19.20
N GLU A 162 2.27 -9.91 -18.06
CA GLU A 162 2.38 -11.36 -17.85
C GLU A 162 1.02 -12.06 -17.82
N LEU A 163 0.00 -11.47 -17.21
CA LEU A 163 -1.38 -12.00 -17.23
C LEU A 163 -1.93 -12.12 -18.67
N ILE A 164 -1.63 -11.15 -19.53
CA ILE A 164 -2.02 -11.20 -20.94
C ILE A 164 -1.27 -12.32 -21.67
N LYS A 165 0.05 -12.40 -21.51
CA LYS A 165 0.89 -13.44 -22.16
C LYS A 165 0.50 -14.85 -21.78
N GLN A 166 0.07 -15.06 -20.54
CA GLN A 166 -0.33 -16.37 -20.01
C GLN A 166 -1.83 -16.65 -20.14
N GLU A 167 -2.59 -15.77 -20.79
CA GLU A 167 -4.04 -15.86 -20.98
C GLU A 167 -4.86 -15.93 -19.66
N LEU A 168 -4.32 -15.31 -18.58
CA LEU A 168 -4.89 -15.34 -17.24
C LEU A 168 -5.79 -14.13 -16.92
N SER A 169 -5.97 -13.20 -17.85
CA SER A 169 -6.71 -11.95 -17.61
C SER A 169 -8.15 -12.18 -17.16
N SER A 170 -8.84 -13.17 -17.73
CA SER A 170 -10.23 -13.50 -17.37
C SER A 170 -10.34 -14.06 -15.95
N ILE A 171 -9.37 -14.89 -15.54
CA ILE A 171 -9.29 -15.45 -14.20
C ILE A 171 -9.00 -14.35 -13.19
N PHE A 172 -8.04 -13.48 -13.51
CA PHE A 172 -7.75 -12.31 -12.66
C PHE A 172 -8.96 -11.39 -12.50
N ASP A 173 -9.72 -11.15 -13.58
CA ASP A 173 -10.95 -10.35 -13.52
C ASP A 173 -12.05 -11.02 -12.67
N LEU A 174 -12.11 -12.35 -12.67
CA LEU A 174 -13.04 -13.09 -11.80
C LEU A 174 -12.66 -12.93 -10.32
N GLU A 175 -11.39 -13.13 -9.98
CA GLU A 175 -10.87 -13.03 -8.62
C GLU A 175 -11.00 -11.61 -8.03
N THR A 176 -10.87 -10.59 -8.87
CA THR A 176 -10.97 -9.19 -8.43
C THR A 176 -12.40 -8.68 -8.27
N ARG A 177 -13.43 -9.44 -8.67
CA ARG A 177 -14.85 -9.06 -8.47
C ARG A 177 -15.30 -9.06 -7.01
N LEU A 178 -14.51 -9.64 -6.12
CA LEU A 178 -14.82 -9.72 -4.69
C LEU A 178 -14.61 -8.40 -3.94
N PHE A 179 -14.00 -7.40 -4.56
CA PHE A 179 -13.80 -6.06 -4.00
C PHE A 179 -14.88 -5.08 -4.46
#